data_f9678d4200a5e4865d783f050f83e02b
#
_entry.id   f9678d4200a5e4865d783f050f83e02b
#
_cell.length_a   1.000
_cell.length_b   1.000
_cell.length_c   1.000
_cell.angle_alpha   90.00
_cell.angle_beta   90.00
_cell.angle_gamma   90.00
#
_symmetry.space_group_name_H-M   'P 1'
#
loop_
_entity.id
_entity.type
_entity.pdbx_description
1 polymer ?
#
loop_
_entity_poly.entity_id
_entity_poly.type
_entity_poly.pdbx_seq_one_letter_code
_entity_poly.pdbx_strand_id
1 'polypeptide(L)'
;DDRTHMGIVNGPYGASFMTVEQMSAQTLNFQAEVKQLLHLMIHSLYSNREIFLRELVSNASDACDKLRFEALENGGLFENDAELKIRVAYDKTARTLTIADNGIGMSRDEVVTNLGTIAKSGTKEFFGKLTGDQKKDAHLIGQFGVGFYSAFIVADKVTVRTRRAGAASADGVKWECSMTGDSAGEYTVEPIDKAGRGTEITLHLREDQDDLLSSRKLRSIVQKYSDHILQPIVMKKEEWDDEKKEQVLTDEDETVNKANALWARSKSDITDEEYTEFYKHVGHDYEDPLAWTHSKVEGRHEYTQLLYVPGHAPFDMWDRQARHGVKLYVRRVFIMDD
;
A
#
# COMPACT_ATOMS: atom_id res chain seq x y z
N ASP A 1 -59.12 -23.34 39.68
CA ASP A 1 -59.41 -24.70 40.14
C ASP A 1 -58.60 -25.68 39.31
N ASP A 2 -57.51 -26.05 39.79
CA ASP A 2 -57.11 -26.99 40.83
C ASP A 2 -57.20 -28.46 40.38
N ARG A 3 -56.16 -29.10 40.33
CA ARG A 3 -55.71 -30.27 41.06
C ARG A 3 -54.57 -31.03 40.38
N THR A 4 -53.42 -30.86 41.01
CA THR A 4 -52.35 -31.81 41.24
C THR A 4 -52.82 -33.29 41.25
N HIS A 5 -52.06 -34.12 40.52
CA HIS A 5 -51.85 -35.49 40.99
C HIS A 5 -50.37 -35.86 40.87
N MET A 6 -49.81 -35.95 42.06
CA MET A 6 -48.49 -36.48 42.39
C MET A 6 -48.59 -37.98 42.45
N GLY A 7 -47.92 -38.69 41.56
CA GLY A 7 -47.74 -40.15 41.65
C GLY A 7 -46.30 -40.46 41.96
N ILE A 8 -45.99 -40.81 43.18
CA ILE A 8 -44.69 -41.33 43.58
C ILE A 8 -44.67 -42.83 43.26
N VAL A 9 -43.71 -43.23 42.42
CA VAL A 9 -43.30 -44.64 42.26
C VAL A 9 -41.82 -44.72 42.65
N ASN A 10 -41.53 -45.28 43.80
CA ASN A 10 -40.17 -45.61 44.21
C ASN A 10 -39.70 -46.87 43.50
N GLY A 11 -38.60 -46.74 42.73
CA GLY A 11 -37.80 -47.83 42.18
C GLY A 11 -36.32 -47.63 42.57
N PRO A 12 -35.58 -48.71 42.82
CA PRO A 12 -34.26 -48.68 43.47
C PRO A 12 -33.08 -48.53 42.49
N TYR A 13 -33.09 -47.52 41.67
CA TYR A 13 -31.89 -47.12 40.91
C TYR A 13 -31.94 -45.62 40.71
N GLY A 14 -31.03 -44.94 41.38
CA GLY A 14 -30.88 -43.49 41.29
C GLY A 14 -30.48 -43.04 39.87
N ALA A 15 -31.48 -42.69 39.08
CA ALA A 15 -31.29 -41.96 37.86
C ALA A 15 -31.27 -40.45 38.19
N SER A 16 -30.12 -39.88 38.22
CA SER A 16 -29.97 -38.44 38.27
C SER A 16 -30.55 -37.90 36.94
N PHE A 17 -31.72 -37.31 36.99
CA PHE A 17 -32.25 -36.54 35.86
C PHE A 17 -31.41 -35.27 35.76
N MET A 18 -30.53 -35.24 34.79
CA MET A 18 -29.96 -33.97 34.30
C MET A 18 -31.14 -33.14 33.80
N THR A 19 -31.43 -32.05 34.47
CA THR A 19 -32.25 -30.97 33.96
C THR A 19 -31.65 -30.52 32.65
N VAL A 20 -32.41 -30.59 31.56
CA VAL A 20 -32.06 -29.96 30.30
C VAL A 20 -32.10 -28.46 30.60
N GLU A 21 -30.95 -27.89 31.02
CA GLU A 21 -30.77 -26.46 31.00
C GLU A 21 -31.03 -26.01 29.54
N GLN A 22 -31.97 -25.09 29.42
CA GLN A 22 -32.23 -24.43 28.14
C GLN A 22 -30.89 -23.89 27.61
N MET A 23 -30.35 -24.56 26.61
CA MET A 23 -29.19 -24.06 25.88
C MET A 23 -29.64 -22.80 25.16
N SER A 24 -29.46 -21.64 25.81
CA SER A 24 -29.58 -20.36 25.14
C SER A 24 -28.52 -20.28 24.07
N ALA A 25 -28.88 -19.79 22.87
CA ALA A 25 -27.92 -19.57 21.78
C ALA A 25 -26.77 -18.68 22.29
N GLN A 26 -25.57 -19.21 22.31
CA GLN A 26 -24.36 -18.47 22.62
C GLN A 26 -23.82 -17.88 21.33
N THR A 27 -23.68 -16.55 21.26
CA THR A 27 -22.96 -15.88 20.19
C THR A 27 -21.46 -15.97 20.52
N LEU A 28 -20.73 -16.74 19.71
CA LEU A 28 -19.28 -16.89 19.82
C LEU A 28 -18.61 -16.10 18.70
N ASN A 29 -17.50 -15.43 19.01
CA ASN A 29 -16.67 -14.78 18.03
C ASN A 29 -15.67 -15.79 17.43
N PHE A 30 -15.40 -15.66 16.12
CA PHE A 30 -14.33 -16.41 15.48
C PHE A 30 -12.99 -16.02 16.10
N GLN A 31 -12.18 -17.02 16.45
CA GLN A 31 -10.78 -16.84 16.80
C GLN A 31 -9.94 -17.18 15.59
N ALA A 32 -8.94 -16.36 15.29
CA ALA A 32 -8.06 -16.57 14.16
C ALA A 32 -6.62 -16.74 14.64
N GLU A 33 -5.92 -17.75 14.11
CA GLU A 33 -4.48 -17.86 14.24
C GLU A 33 -3.82 -16.83 13.30
N VAL A 34 -3.26 -15.78 13.88
CA VAL A 34 -2.66 -14.65 13.17
C VAL A 34 -1.55 -15.11 12.20
N LYS A 35 -0.73 -16.08 12.64
CA LYS A 35 0.35 -16.64 11.80
C LYS A 35 -0.19 -17.31 10.53
N GLN A 36 -1.27 -18.09 10.64
CA GLN A 36 -1.89 -18.74 9.47
C GLN A 36 -2.56 -17.74 8.55
N LEU A 37 -3.21 -16.72 9.11
CA LEU A 37 -3.79 -15.64 8.30
C LEU A 37 -2.73 -14.88 7.51
N LEU A 38 -1.61 -14.51 8.15
CA LEU A 38 -0.49 -13.86 7.47
C LEU A 38 0.08 -14.77 6.37
N HIS A 39 0.25 -16.05 6.64
CA HIS A 39 0.73 -17.01 5.64
C HIS A 39 -0.22 -17.13 4.43
N LEU A 40 -1.53 -17.21 4.67
CA LEU A 40 -2.54 -17.23 3.61
C LEU A 40 -2.55 -15.93 2.81
N MET A 41 -2.43 -14.78 3.47
CA MET A 41 -2.36 -13.48 2.81
C MET A 41 -1.14 -13.36 1.92
N ILE A 42 0.03 -13.76 2.41
CA ILE A 42 1.30 -13.71 1.68
C ILE A 42 1.27 -14.62 0.45
N HIS A 43 0.72 -15.84 0.58
CA HIS A 43 0.83 -16.87 -0.47
C HIS A 43 -0.39 -17.02 -1.37
N SER A 44 -1.56 -16.50 -0.97
CA SER A 44 -2.82 -16.74 -1.70
C SER A 44 -3.48 -15.49 -2.28
N LEU A 45 -3.30 -14.30 -1.67
CA LEU A 45 -3.96 -13.08 -2.14
C LEU A 45 -3.20 -12.37 -3.25
N TYR A 46 -1.91 -12.61 -3.39
CA TYR A 46 -1.08 -11.90 -4.34
C TYR A 46 -0.44 -12.88 -5.35
N SER A 47 -1.03 -12.97 -6.53
CA SER A 47 -0.46 -13.74 -7.64
C SER A 47 0.80 -13.09 -8.24
N ASN A 48 1.00 -11.79 -8.02
CA ASN A 48 2.15 -11.03 -8.50
C ASN A 48 2.91 -10.39 -7.33
N ARG A 49 4.14 -10.83 -7.13
CA ARG A 49 4.99 -10.34 -6.04
C ARG A 49 5.32 -8.84 -6.12
N GLU A 50 5.34 -8.24 -7.31
CA GLU A 50 5.65 -6.80 -7.49
C GLU A 50 4.67 -5.87 -6.76
N ILE A 51 3.50 -6.39 -6.40
CA ILE A 51 2.46 -5.66 -5.66
C ILE A 51 2.98 -5.12 -4.31
N PHE A 52 3.98 -5.77 -3.68
CA PHE A 52 4.53 -5.29 -2.42
C PHE A 52 5.02 -3.83 -2.53
N LEU A 53 5.73 -3.49 -3.61
CA LEU A 53 6.26 -2.13 -3.79
C LEU A 53 5.12 -1.13 -4.06
N ARG A 54 4.11 -1.53 -4.85
CA ARG A 54 2.89 -0.74 -5.04
C ARG A 54 2.23 -0.37 -3.71
N GLU A 55 2.02 -1.35 -2.85
CA GLU A 55 1.36 -1.14 -1.56
C GLU A 55 2.18 -0.24 -0.63
N LEU A 56 3.49 -0.47 -0.52
CA LEU A 56 4.35 0.34 0.34
C LEU A 56 4.48 1.79 -0.16
N VAL A 57 4.61 2.00 -1.47
CA VAL A 57 4.61 3.33 -2.06
C VAL A 57 3.27 4.03 -1.88
N SER A 58 2.15 3.31 -2.00
CA SER A 58 0.80 3.86 -1.74
C SER A 58 0.64 4.30 -0.30
N ASN A 59 1.13 3.51 0.66
CA ASN A 59 1.11 3.89 2.08
C ASN A 59 1.99 5.11 2.38
N ALA A 60 3.14 5.21 1.73
CA ALA A 60 4.03 6.38 1.82
C ALA A 60 3.37 7.64 1.24
N SER A 61 2.67 7.52 0.11
CA SER A 61 1.87 8.59 -0.47
C SER A 61 0.77 9.06 0.49
N ASP A 62 0.02 8.12 1.08
CA ASP A 62 -1.02 8.43 2.06
C ASP A 62 -0.45 9.15 3.31
N ALA A 63 0.75 8.77 3.75
CA ALA A 63 1.42 9.43 4.87
C ALA A 63 1.81 10.89 4.55
N CYS A 64 2.25 11.14 3.32
CA CYS A 64 2.53 12.49 2.83
C CYS A 64 1.25 13.34 2.73
N ASP A 65 0.16 12.76 2.22
CA ASP A 65 -1.11 13.47 2.12
C ASP A 65 -1.73 13.76 3.50
N LYS A 66 -1.62 12.85 4.46
CA LYS A 66 -2.02 13.10 5.85
C LYS A 66 -1.25 14.27 6.46
N LEU A 67 0.07 14.31 6.26
CA LEU A 67 0.87 15.44 6.72
C LEU A 67 0.38 16.75 6.10
N ARG A 68 0.15 16.76 4.79
CA ARG A 68 -0.35 17.95 4.10
C ARG A 68 -1.67 18.45 4.70
N PHE A 69 -2.60 17.56 5.00
CA PHE A 69 -3.87 17.90 5.61
C PHE A 69 -3.72 18.43 7.04
N GLU A 70 -2.96 17.75 7.90
CA GLU A 70 -2.74 18.20 9.27
C GLU A 70 -1.95 19.51 9.31
N ALA A 71 -1.06 19.74 8.35
CA ALA A 71 -0.28 20.98 8.23
C ALA A 71 -1.12 22.19 7.80
N LEU A 72 -2.34 22.02 7.28
CA LEU A 72 -3.28 23.13 7.04
C LEU A 72 -3.64 23.86 8.35
N GLU A 73 -3.72 23.13 9.45
CA GLU A 73 -4.00 23.67 10.77
C GLU A 73 -2.70 24.05 11.53
N ASN A 74 -1.62 23.32 11.28
CA ASN A 74 -0.33 23.52 11.93
C ASN A 74 0.84 23.35 10.96
N GLY A 75 1.22 24.44 10.28
CA GLY A 75 2.35 24.45 9.33
C GLY A 75 3.70 24.04 9.92
N GLY A 76 3.87 24.10 11.24
CA GLY A 76 5.08 23.67 11.95
C GLY A 76 5.37 22.16 11.82
N LEU A 77 4.38 21.35 11.42
CA LEU A 77 4.55 19.91 11.18
C LEU A 77 5.49 19.59 10.01
N PHE A 78 5.75 20.53 9.11
CA PHE A 78 6.74 20.35 8.04
C PHE A 78 8.20 20.36 8.54
N GLU A 79 8.49 20.84 9.75
CA GLU A 79 9.82 20.76 10.39
C GLU A 79 11.00 21.22 9.50
N ASN A 80 10.83 22.27 8.70
CA ASN A 80 11.80 22.78 7.72
C ASN A 80 12.07 21.86 6.51
N ASP A 81 11.25 20.83 6.28
CA ASP A 81 11.30 19.95 5.11
C ASP A 81 9.90 19.86 4.48
N ALA A 82 9.54 20.87 3.68
CA ALA A 82 8.22 20.98 3.05
C ALA A 82 8.09 20.17 1.76
N GLU A 83 9.20 19.72 1.18
CA GLU A 83 9.21 18.93 -0.05
C GLU A 83 8.92 17.46 0.25
N LEU A 84 7.65 17.09 0.12
CA LEU A 84 7.21 15.71 0.33
C LEU A 84 7.70 14.81 -0.80
N LYS A 85 8.32 13.68 -0.43
CA LYS A 85 8.88 12.72 -1.37
C LYS A 85 8.89 11.31 -0.79
N ILE A 86 8.96 10.35 -1.68
CA ILE A 86 9.13 8.92 -1.39
C ILE A 86 10.47 8.50 -1.94
N ARG A 87 11.30 7.86 -1.13
CA ARG A 87 12.60 7.33 -1.55
C ARG A 87 12.54 5.83 -1.63
N VAL A 88 13.06 5.27 -2.73
CA VAL A 88 13.28 3.83 -2.90
C VAL A 88 14.77 3.62 -3.08
N ALA A 89 15.38 2.79 -2.22
CA ALA A 89 16.80 2.50 -2.24
C ALA A 89 17.06 1.02 -1.97
N TYR A 90 18.14 0.49 -2.47
CA TYR A 90 18.56 -0.88 -2.21
C TYR A 90 20.06 -0.95 -1.86
N ASP A 91 20.41 -1.97 -1.10
CA ASP A 91 21.81 -2.32 -0.78
C ASP A 91 22.04 -3.79 -1.14
N LYS A 92 22.92 -4.01 -2.13
CA LYS A 92 23.28 -5.36 -2.60
C LYS A 92 24.02 -6.17 -1.54
N THR A 93 24.86 -5.50 -0.74
CA THR A 93 25.70 -6.16 0.27
C THR A 93 24.87 -6.59 1.47
N ALA A 94 24.01 -5.70 1.96
CA ALA A 94 23.10 -5.99 3.06
C ALA A 94 21.87 -6.79 2.61
N ARG A 95 21.65 -6.95 1.29
CA ARG A 95 20.46 -7.56 0.69
C ARG A 95 19.17 -6.93 1.17
N THR A 96 19.12 -5.61 1.20
CA THR A 96 17.98 -4.85 1.69
C THR A 96 17.39 -3.95 0.61
N LEU A 97 16.08 -3.75 0.71
CA LEU A 97 15.33 -2.77 -0.04
C LEU A 97 14.65 -1.84 0.96
N THR A 98 14.82 -0.53 0.80
CA THR A 98 14.27 0.48 1.70
C THR A 98 13.29 1.38 0.97
N ILE A 99 12.10 1.54 1.53
CA ILE A 99 11.10 2.52 1.12
C ILE A 99 10.94 3.52 2.26
N ALA A 100 11.16 4.80 1.99
CA ALA A 100 11.07 5.85 3.00
C ALA A 100 10.23 7.02 2.50
N ASP A 101 9.44 7.61 3.40
CA ASP A 101 8.71 8.84 3.20
C ASP A 101 9.09 9.88 4.27
N ASN A 102 8.92 11.14 3.95
CA ASN A 102 8.99 12.24 4.90
C ASN A 102 7.59 12.80 5.24
N GLY A 103 6.59 11.92 5.24
CA GLY A 103 5.21 12.21 5.60
C GLY A 103 4.99 12.36 7.10
N ILE A 104 3.76 12.09 7.53
CA ILE A 104 3.31 12.32 8.91
C ILE A 104 4.02 11.44 9.95
N GLY A 105 4.52 10.26 9.56
CA GLY A 105 5.08 9.27 10.47
C GLY A 105 4.07 8.70 11.47
N MET A 106 4.57 7.98 12.47
CA MET A 106 3.75 7.33 13.49
C MET A 106 4.36 7.49 14.87
N SER A 107 3.51 7.69 15.88
CA SER A 107 3.83 7.54 17.29
C SER A 107 3.92 6.05 17.68
N ARG A 108 4.39 5.76 18.89
CA ARG A 108 4.47 4.38 19.39
C ARG A 108 3.11 3.68 19.43
N ASP A 109 2.07 4.37 19.86
CA ASP A 109 0.72 3.82 19.97
C ASP A 109 0.12 3.57 18.56
N GLU A 110 0.40 4.47 17.61
CA GLU A 110 0.01 4.28 16.21
C GLU A 110 0.74 3.10 15.58
N VAL A 111 2.02 2.88 15.88
CA VAL A 111 2.78 1.71 15.41
C VAL A 111 2.16 0.41 15.92
N VAL A 112 1.91 0.31 17.23
CA VAL A 112 1.28 -0.88 17.84
C VAL A 112 -0.11 -1.12 17.26
N THR A 113 -0.87 -0.04 17.06
CA THR A 113 -2.24 -0.13 16.55
C THR A 113 -2.32 -0.49 15.06
N ASN A 114 -1.49 0.16 14.22
CA ASN A 114 -1.58 0.04 12.77
C ASN A 114 -0.75 -1.12 12.20
N LEU A 115 0.39 -1.45 12.82
CA LEU A 115 1.27 -2.53 12.39
C LEU A 115 1.11 -3.81 13.23
N GLY A 116 0.52 -3.72 14.41
CA GLY A 116 0.24 -4.87 15.28
C GLY A 116 -1.15 -5.48 15.08
N THR A 117 -2.02 -4.87 14.28
CA THR A 117 -3.38 -5.35 14.04
C THR A 117 -3.63 -5.55 12.54
N ILE A 118 -3.84 -6.79 12.13
CA ILE A 118 -4.13 -7.13 10.72
C ILE A 118 -5.50 -6.56 10.33
N ALA A 119 -5.59 -6.05 9.09
CA ALA A 119 -6.79 -5.43 8.53
C ALA A 119 -7.26 -4.14 9.23
N LYS A 120 -6.38 -3.49 10.00
CA LYS A 120 -6.62 -2.15 10.54
C LYS A 120 -5.95 -1.11 9.65
N SER A 121 -6.74 -0.14 9.18
CA SER A 121 -6.27 0.93 8.30
C SER A 121 -6.34 2.29 8.98
N GLY A 122 -5.19 2.85 9.36
CA GLY A 122 -5.09 4.23 9.83
C GLY A 122 -5.50 5.26 8.76
N THR A 123 -5.41 4.91 7.49
CA THR A 123 -5.91 5.71 6.36
C THR A 123 -7.43 5.76 6.36
N LYS A 124 -8.12 4.64 6.61
CA LYS A 124 -9.57 4.59 6.73
C LYS A 124 -10.08 5.38 7.94
N GLU A 125 -9.40 5.29 9.08
CA GLU A 125 -9.73 6.06 10.28
C GLU A 125 -9.58 7.56 10.04
N PHE A 126 -8.49 7.96 9.39
CA PHE A 126 -8.25 9.36 9.02
C PHE A 126 -9.31 9.87 8.04
N PHE A 127 -9.66 9.10 7.00
CA PHE A 127 -10.71 9.43 6.03
C PHE A 127 -12.07 9.61 6.71
N GLY A 128 -12.34 8.86 7.78
CA GLY A 128 -13.55 8.99 8.60
C GLY A 128 -13.67 10.33 9.34
N LYS A 129 -12.53 10.98 9.63
CA LYS A 129 -12.48 12.30 10.32
C LYS A 129 -12.65 13.47 9.38
N LEU A 130 -12.41 13.30 8.08
CA LEU A 130 -12.57 14.35 7.08
C LEU A 130 -14.04 14.65 6.83
N THR A 131 -14.39 15.92 6.60
CA THR A 131 -15.75 16.38 6.35
C THR A 131 -15.86 17.17 5.05
N GLY A 132 -17.04 17.15 4.41
CA GLY A 132 -17.35 17.97 3.24
C GLY A 132 -16.36 17.82 2.09
N ASP A 133 -15.86 18.96 1.59
CA ASP A 133 -14.95 19.00 0.44
C ASP A 133 -13.58 18.37 0.73
N GLN A 134 -13.13 18.36 1.98
CA GLN A 134 -11.88 17.69 2.38
C GLN A 134 -11.86 16.20 1.99
N LYS A 135 -13.03 15.51 2.02
CA LYS A 135 -13.13 14.12 1.56
C LYS A 135 -12.92 13.96 0.06
N LYS A 136 -13.34 14.94 -0.72
CA LYS A 136 -13.18 14.91 -2.18
C LYS A 136 -11.74 15.15 -2.59
N ASP A 137 -11.04 16.02 -1.83
CA ASP A 137 -9.66 16.39 -2.10
C ASP A 137 -8.64 15.38 -1.54
N ALA A 138 -9.07 14.49 -0.63
CA ALA A 138 -8.21 13.45 -0.07
C ALA A 138 -8.00 12.31 -1.07
N HIS A 139 -6.81 12.22 -1.63
CA HIS A 139 -6.42 11.18 -2.59
C HIS A 139 -5.88 9.89 -1.92
N LEU A 140 -6.28 9.61 -0.68
CA LEU A 140 -5.81 8.48 0.10
C LEU A 140 -6.13 7.14 -0.55
N ILE A 141 -5.17 6.24 -0.65
CA ILE A 141 -5.22 4.99 -1.44
C ILE A 141 -5.54 3.78 -0.58
N GLY A 142 -4.83 3.60 0.55
CA GLY A 142 -4.87 2.40 1.38
C GLY A 142 -6.05 2.36 2.35
N GLN A 143 -7.08 1.54 2.05
CA GLN A 143 -8.29 1.47 2.88
C GLN A 143 -8.45 0.15 3.65
N PHE A 144 -7.73 -0.92 3.27
CA PHE A 144 -7.98 -2.27 3.77
C PHE A 144 -7.07 -2.70 4.93
N GLY A 145 -5.95 -2.00 5.17
CA GLY A 145 -5.02 -2.31 6.27
C GLY A 145 -4.27 -3.63 6.12
N VAL A 146 -4.17 -4.15 4.91
CA VAL A 146 -3.48 -5.42 4.60
C VAL A 146 -2.26 -5.22 3.70
N GLY A 147 -2.16 -4.09 3.00
CA GLY A 147 -1.12 -3.82 2.01
C GLY A 147 0.30 -3.87 2.60
N PHE A 148 0.50 -3.39 3.83
CA PHE A 148 1.80 -3.42 4.51
C PHE A 148 2.40 -4.82 4.58
N TYR A 149 1.57 -5.84 4.86
CA TYR A 149 2.05 -7.21 5.03
C TYR A 149 2.50 -7.86 3.72
N SER A 150 2.19 -7.25 2.56
CA SER A 150 2.75 -7.69 1.27
C SER A 150 4.29 -7.61 1.22
N ALA A 151 4.91 -6.83 2.11
CA ALA A 151 6.36 -6.80 2.30
C ALA A 151 6.95 -8.20 2.55
N PHE A 152 6.24 -9.06 3.25
CA PHE A 152 6.67 -10.43 3.56
C PHE A 152 6.56 -11.41 2.37
N ILE A 153 6.03 -10.97 1.23
CA ILE A 153 6.12 -11.75 -0.02
C ILE A 153 7.57 -11.88 -0.47
N VAL A 154 8.37 -10.84 -0.24
CA VAL A 154 9.76 -10.74 -0.74
C VAL A 154 10.81 -10.70 0.38
N ALA A 155 10.41 -10.51 1.63
CA ALA A 155 11.31 -10.33 2.77
C ALA A 155 11.05 -11.36 3.87
N ASP A 156 12.12 -11.84 4.48
CA ASP A 156 12.08 -12.68 5.67
C ASP A 156 11.95 -11.86 6.95
N LYS A 157 12.45 -10.62 6.92
CA LYS A 157 12.38 -9.68 8.02
C LYS A 157 12.06 -8.28 7.50
N VAL A 158 11.22 -7.57 8.25
CA VAL A 158 10.84 -6.18 7.99
C VAL A 158 11.16 -5.33 9.21
N THR A 159 11.88 -4.24 8.99
CA THR A 159 12.20 -3.24 10.01
C THR A 159 11.55 -1.92 9.62
N VAL A 160 10.76 -1.33 10.52
CA VAL A 160 10.14 -0.02 10.35
C VAL A 160 10.74 0.95 11.36
N ARG A 161 11.24 2.09 10.89
CA ARG A 161 11.72 3.19 11.72
C ARG A 161 10.86 4.42 11.42
N THR A 162 10.18 4.94 12.42
CA THR A 162 9.23 6.03 12.22
C THR A 162 9.27 7.04 13.35
N ARG A 163 8.94 8.29 13.05
CA ARG A 163 8.70 9.36 14.03
C ARG A 163 7.56 10.23 13.54
N ARG A 164 6.60 10.47 14.41
CA ARG A 164 5.47 11.36 14.15
C ARG A 164 5.95 12.79 13.95
N ALA A 165 5.40 13.51 12.99
CA ALA A 165 5.64 14.93 12.79
C ALA A 165 5.26 15.73 14.04
N GLY A 166 6.14 16.67 14.41
CA GLY A 166 5.99 17.48 15.63
C GLY A 166 6.45 16.81 16.92
N ALA A 167 6.82 15.52 16.91
CA ALA A 167 7.40 14.83 18.05
C ALA A 167 8.91 15.06 18.15
N ALA A 168 9.49 14.90 19.34
CA ALA A 168 10.94 14.99 19.52
C ALA A 168 11.69 13.85 18.83
N SER A 169 12.97 14.02 18.52
CA SER A 169 13.79 12.97 17.90
C SER A 169 13.86 11.70 18.76
N ALA A 170 13.86 11.82 20.06
CA ALA A 170 13.86 10.71 21.02
C ALA A 170 12.53 9.93 21.07
N ASP A 171 11.46 10.46 20.48
CA ASP A 171 10.16 9.78 20.37
C ASP A 171 10.09 8.88 19.11
N GLY A 172 11.19 8.72 18.41
CA GLY A 172 11.30 7.77 17.31
C GLY A 172 11.04 6.34 17.77
N VAL A 173 10.48 5.52 16.88
CA VAL A 173 10.08 4.14 17.15
C VAL A 173 10.65 3.21 16.08
N LYS A 174 11.23 2.10 16.51
CA LYS A 174 11.57 0.97 15.65
C LYS A 174 10.60 -0.17 15.93
N TRP A 175 9.99 -0.67 14.89
CA TRP A 175 9.21 -1.90 14.86
C TRP A 175 9.96 -2.92 14.00
N GLU A 176 10.02 -4.16 14.43
CA GLU A 176 10.68 -5.22 13.69
C GLU A 176 9.93 -6.53 13.82
N CYS A 177 9.74 -7.22 12.69
CA CYS A 177 9.10 -8.53 12.64
C CYS A 177 9.87 -9.45 11.69
N SER A 178 10.06 -10.71 12.09
CA SER A 178 10.61 -11.78 11.27
C SER A 178 9.55 -12.85 11.00
N MET A 179 9.57 -13.42 9.80
CA MET A 179 8.71 -14.56 9.43
C MET A 179 9.48 -15.88 9.45
N THR A 180 10.75 -15.86 9.89
CA THR A 180 11.61 -17.03 10.01
C THR A 180 12.03 -17.27 11.45
N GLY A 181 12.40 -18.52 11.78
CA GLY A 181 12.82 -18.91 13.12
C GLY A 181 11.68 -19.15 14.11
N ASP A 182 12.04 -19.33 15.37
CA ASP A 182 11.12 -19.72 16.46
C ASP A 182 10.09 -18.61 16.77
N SER A 183 10.49 -17.34 16.59
CA SER A 183 9.65 -16.16 16.82
C SER A 183 8.95 -15.65 15.55
N ALA A 184 8.78 -16.52 14.55
CA ALA A 184 8.11 -16.13 13.29
C ALA A 184 6.70 -15.56 13.56
N GLY A 185 6.47 -14.34 13.03
CA GLY A 185 5.21 -13.61 13.21
C GLY A 185 5.07 -12.87 14.55
N GLU A 186 6.09 -12.87 15.40
CA GLU A 186 6.19 -11.95 16.53
C GLU A 186 6.88 -10.65 16.10
N TYR A 187 6.55 -9.55 16.78
CA TYR A 187 7.18 -8.28 16.52
C TYR A 187 7.68 -7.61 17.80
N THR A 188 8.70 -6.78 17.65
CA THR A 188 9.26 -5.94 18.73
C THR A 188 9.01 -4.47 18.45
N VAL A 189 8.89 -3.66 19.51
CA VAL A 189 8.75 -2.21 19.43
C VAL A 189 9.72 -1.56 20.40
N GLU A 190 10.66 -0.81 19.88
CA GLU A 190 11.74 -0.17 20.62
C GLU A 190 11.75 1.35 20.39
N PRO A 191 12.05 2.17 21.42
CA PRO A 191 12.33 3.59 21.21
C PRO A 191 13.68 3.75 20.50
N ILE A 192 13.75 4.71 19.59
CA ILE A 192 14.99 5.09 18.90
C ILE A 192 15.10 6.61 18.78
N ASP A 193 16.32 7.13 18.58
CA ASP A 193 16.52 8.49 18.13
C ASP A 193 16.37 8.55 16.62
N LYS A 194 15.44 9.37 16.10
CA LYS A 194 15.21 9.59 14.69
C LYS A 194 15.02 11.08 14.39
N ALA A 195 16.04 11.69 13.80
CA ALA A 195 16.09 13.12 13.55
C ALA A 195 14.96 13.63 12.63
N GLY A 196 14.69 12.95 11.51
CA GLY A 196 13.63 13.32 10.57
C GLY A 196 12.29 12.67 10.90
N ARG A 197 11.17 13.36 10.64
CA ARG A 197 9.82 12.77 10.66
C ARG A 197 9.65 11.74 9.53
N GLY A 198 8.48 11.10 9.48
CA GLY A 198 8.11 10.14 8.45
C GLY A 198 8.49 8.71 8.78
N THR A 199 8.38 7.83 7.81
CA THR A 199 8.54 6.39 7.99
C THR A 199 9.58 5.83 7.02
N GLU A 200 10.42 4.93 7.50
CA GLU A 200 11.39 4.16 6.73
C GLU A 200 11.12 2.68 6.95
N ILE A 201 10.89 1.94 5.87
CA ILE A 201 10.62 0.51 5.86
C ILE A 201 11.77 -0.18 5.16
N THR A 202 12.52 -1.00 5.88
CA THR A 202 13.63 -1.80 5.35
C THR A 202 13.20 -3.26 5.27
N LEU A 203 13.24 -3.81 4.08
CA LEU A 203 12.96 -5.19 3.74
C LEU A 203 14.28 -5.96 3.66
N HIS A 204 14.47 -6.97 4.50
CA HIS A 204 15.57 -7.92 4.40
C HIS A 204 15.13 -9.03 3.44
N LEU A 205 15.63 -8.99 2.22
CA LEU A 205 15.14 -9.81 1.12
C LEU A 205 15.51 -11.29 1.29
N ARG A 206 14.58 -12.16 0.88
CA ARG A 206 14.84 -13.59 0.75
C ARG A 206 15.92 -13.89 -0.28
N GLU A 207 16.56 -15.04 -0.17
CA GLU A 207 17.62 -15.45 -1.08
C GLU A 207 17.22 -15.53 -2.56
N ASP A 208 15.93 -15.81 -2.83
CA ASP A 208 15.38 -15.93 -4.18
C ASP A 208 14.88 -14.59 -4.78
N GLN A 209 15.15 -13.44 -4.11
CA GLN A 209 14.64 -12.12 -4.51
C GLN A 209 15.73 -11.15 -4.98
N ASP A 210 16.89 -11.64 -5.40
CA ASP A 210 18.03 -10.82 -5.81
C ASP A 210 17.79 -9.92 -7.01
N ASP A 211 16.84 -10.26 -7.86
CA ASP A 211 16.45 -9.41 -9.00
C ASP A 211 15.87 -8.04 -8.57
N LEU A 212 15.38 -7.93 -7.32
CA LEU A 212 14.93 -6.66 -6.74
C LEU A 212 16.09 -5.75 -6.32
N LEU A 213 17.32 -6.27 -6.21
CA LEU A 213 18.52 -5.49 -5.95
C LEU A 213 19.08 -4.84 -7.22
N SER A 214 18.19 -4.24 -8.01
CA SER A 214 18.46 -3.64 -9.30
C SER A 214 17.62 -2.38 -9.49
N SER A 215 18.28 -1.25 -9.76
CA SER A 215 17.62 0.01 -10.06
C SER A 215 16.68 -0.13 -11.24
N ARG A 216 17.10 -0.81 -12.31
CA ARG A 216 16.27 -1.05 -13.50
C ARG A 216 14.96 -1.77 -13.14
N LYS A 217 15.04 -2.82 -12.31
CA LYS A 217 13.86 -3.59 -11.90
C LYS A 217 12.92 -2.75 -11.04
N LEU A 218 13.45 -2.04 -10.05
CA LEU A 218 12.65 -1.19 -9.17
C LEU A 218 11.98 -0.05 -9.92
N ARG A 219 12.70 0.62 -10.85
CA ARG A 219 12.12 1.64 -11.73
C ARG A 219 10.97 1.10 -12.56
N SER A 220 11.16 -0.07 -13.17
CA SER A 220 10.11 -0.72 -13.95
C SER A 220 8.85 -0.98 -13.12
N ILE A 221 8.99 -1.42 -11.87
CA ILE A 221 7.86 -1.63 -10.97
C ILE A 221 7.19 -0.30 -10.58
N VAL A 222 7.97 0.73 -10.22
CA VAL A 222 7.43 2.06 -9.90
C VAL A 222 6.66 2.64 -11.09
N GLN A 223 7.25 2.62 -12.28
CA GLN A 223 6.62 3.13 -13.49
C GLN A 223 5.34 2.37 -13.84
N LYS A 224 5.32 1.05 -13.66
CA LYS A 224 4.13 0.24 -13.92
C LYS A 224 2.97 0.55 -12.98
N TYR A 225 3.23 0.65 -11.68
CA TYR A 225 2.16 0.68 -10.67
C TYR A 225 1.91 2.04 -10.04
N SER A 226 2.91 2.90 -9.98
CA SER A 226 2.93 4.11 -9.15
C SER A 226 3.33 5.38 -9.93
N ASP A 227 3.38 5.32 -11.27
CA ASP A 227 3.84 6.43 -12.11
C ASP A 227 3.04 7.73 -11.93
N HIS A 228 1.79 7.60 -11.55
CA HIS A 228 0.85 8.72 -11.44
C HIS A 228 0.63 9.22 -10.00
N ILE A 229 1.37 8.70 -9.02
CA ILE A 229 1.36 9.22 -7.64
C ILE A 229 1.91 10.64 -7.64
N LEU A 230 1.29 11.54 -6.85
CA LEU A 230 1.63 12.97 -6.85
C LEU A 230 3.01 13.27 -6.27
N GLN A 231 3.41 12.53 -5.24
CA GLN A 231 4.69 12.72 -4.60
C GLN A 231 5.81 12.23 -5.52
N PRO A 232 6.92 12.98 -5.64
CA PRO A 232 8.11 12.48 -6.31
C PRO A 232 8.59 11.18 -5.66
N ILE A 233 8.73 10.13 -6.47
CA ILE A 233 9.40 8.90 -6.07
C ILE A 233 10.83 9.02 -6.56
N VAL A 234 11.78 9.05 -5.62
CA VAL A 234 13.19 9.29 -5.94
C VAL A 234 14.03 8.05 -5.69
N MET A 235 14.98 7.83 -6.57
CA MET A 235 16.01 6.80 -6.47
C MET A 235 17.37 7.41 -6.75
N LYS A 236 18.43 6.77 -6.28
CA LYS A 236 19.79 7.14 -6.69
C LYS A 236 19.97 6.91 -8.17
N LYS A 237 20.59 7.89 -8.85
CA LYS A 237 20.96 7.80 -10.24
C LYS A 237 22.07 6.78 -10.42
N GLU A 238 22.00 5.98 -11.47
CA GLU A 238 23.08 5.07 -11.88
C GLU A 238 23.85 5.68 -13.03
N GLU A 239 25.17 5.62 -12.95
CA GLU A 239 26.06 6.00 -14.04
C GLU A 239 27.04 4.86 -14.34
N TRP A 240 27.44 4.78 -15.61
CA TRP A 240 28.42 3.80 -16.04
C TRP A 240 29.81 4.20 -15.55
N ASP A 241 30.46 3.32 -14.80
CA ASP A 241 31.85 3.48 -14.36
C ASP A 241 32.77 2.73 -15.35
N ASP A 242 33.53 3.48 -16.13
CA ASP A 242 34.44 2.91 -17.14
C ASP A 242 35.62 2.12 -16.54
N GLU A 243 36.01 2.42 -15.31
CA GLU A 243 37.10 1.71 -14.61
C GLU A 243 36.60 0.37 -14.06
N LYS A 244 35.42 0.35 -13.44
CA LYS A 244 34.82 -0.86 -12.88
C LYS A 244 34.07 -1.68 -13.91
N LYS A 245 33.71 -1.09 -15.06
CA LYS A 245 32.86 -1.67 -16.12
C LYS A 245 31.50 -2.15 -15.61
N GLU A 246 30.92 -1.37 -14.71
CA GLU A 246 29.61 -1.64 -14.13
C GLU A 246 28.83 -0.35 -13.89
N GLN A 247 27.51 -0.49 -13.69
CA GLN A 247 26.65 0.62 -13.21
C GLN A 247 26.89 0.84 -11.73
N VAL A 248 27.24 2.07 -11.35
CA VAL A 248 27.43 2.49 -9.96
C VAL A 248 26.38 3.53 -9.58
N LEU A 249 25.92 3.45 -8.33
CA LEU A 249 25.04 4.46 -7.76
C LEU A 249 25.82 5.72 -7.48
N THR A 250 25.29 6.86 -7.92
CA THR A 250 25.85 8.19 -7.62
C THR A 250 25.19 8.76 -6.35
N ASP A 251 25.69 9.90 -5.88
CA ASP A 251 25.05 10.62 -4.77
C ASP A 251 23.82 11.44 -5.21
N GLU A 252 23.58 11.58 -6.51
CA GLU A 252 22.46 12.31 -7.07
C GLU A 252 21.18 11.49 -6.99
N ASP A 253 20.07 12.18 -6.64
CA ASP A 253 18.73 11.62 -6.70
C ASP A 253 18.07 11.98 -8.04
N GLU A 254 17.32 11.05 -8.60
CA GLU A 254 16.44 11.31 -9.72
C GLU A 254 15.01 10.87 -9.44
N THR A 255 14.03 11.62 -9.95
CA THR A 255 12.61 11.27 -9.87
C THR A 255 12.29 10.23 -10.95
N VAL A 256 11.68 9.11 -10.55
CA VAL A 256 11.42 7.96 -11.41
C VAL A 256 9.97 7.82 -11.85
N ASN A 257 9.05 8.59 -11.26
CA ASN A 257 7.65 8.67 -11.65
C ASN A 257 7.32 10.01 -12.32
N LYS A 258 6.26 10.05 -13.14
CA LYS A 258 5.86 11.26 -13.87
C LYS A 258 4.84 12.13 -13.15
N ALA A 259 4.17 11.61 -12.12
CA ALA A 259 3.13 12.30 -11.35
C ALA A 259 2.00 12.90 -12.22
N ASN A 260 1.80 12.39 -13.44
CA ASN A 260 0.85 12.91 -14.42
C ASN A 260 -0.39 12.00 -14.51
N ALA A 261 -1.38 12.22 -13.65
CA ALA A 261 -2.68 11.58 -13.75
C ALA A 261 -3.62 12.48 -14.58
N LEU A 262 -3.54 12.39 -15.90
CA LEU A 262 -4.29 13.24 -16.82
C LEU A 262 -5.80 13.20 -16.54
N TRP A 263 -6.33 12.00 -16.21
CA TRP A 263 -7.75 11.81 -15.89
C TRP A 263 -8.23 12.51 -14.61
N ALA A 264 -7.32 12.95 -13.77
CA ALA A 264 -7.66 13.68 -12.54
C ALA A 264 -7.75 15.19 -12.73
N ARG A 265 -7.37 15.71 -13.92
CA ARG A 265 -7.43 17.13 -14.27
C ARG A 265 -8.75 17.48 -14.95
N SER A 266 -9.10 18.77 -14.91
CA SER A 266 -10.23 19.26 -15.69
C SER A 266 -9.93 19.19 -17.18
N LYS A 267 -10.91 18.78 -17.99
CA LYS A 267 -10.76 18.73 -19.45
C LYS A 267 -10.32 20.06 -20.06
N SER A 268 -10.81 21.17 -19.49
CA SER A 268 -10.48 22.53 -19.95
C SER A 268 -9.01 22.90 -19.77
N ASP A 269 -8.30 22.15 -18.91
CA ASP A 269 -6.93 22.46 -18.51
C ASP A 269 -5.91 21.53 -19.18
N ILE A 270 -6.37 20.70 -20.12
CA ILE A 270 -5.56 19.69 -20.82
C ILE A 270 -5.54 20.03 -22.29
N THR A 271 -4.34 20.15 -22.88
CA THR A 271 -4.16 20.39 -24.31
C THR A 271 -4.20 19.08 -25.10
N ASP A 272 -4.39 19.20 -26.42
CA ASP A 272 -4.37 18.04 -27.33
C ASP A 272 -3.00 17.37 -27.36
N GLU A 273 -1.94 18.15 -27.24
CA GLU A 273 -0.56 17.66 -27.15
C GLU A 273 -0.37 16.82 -25.88
N GLU A 274 -0.90 17.26 -24.71
CA GLU A 274 -0.82 16.52 -23.47
C GLU A 274 -1.58 15.18 -23.56
N TYR A 275 -2.75 15.15 -24.24
CA TYR A 275 -3.47 13.90 -24.50
C TYR A 275 -2.66 12.95 -25.37
N THR A 276 -2.02 13.47 -26.41
CA THR A 276 -1.18 12.69 -27.34
C THR A 276 0.06 12.12 -26.63
N GLU A 277 0.77 12.94 -25.86
CA GLU A 277 1.93 12.50 -25.07
C GLU A 277 1.55 11.45 -24.02
N PHE A 278 0.41 11.64 -23.36
CA PHE A 278 -0.10 10.67 -22.41
C PHE A 278 -0.41 9.32 -23.07
N TYR A 279 -1.04 9.33 -24.26
CA TYR A 279 -1.29 8.12 -25.04
C TYR A 279 0.01 7.38 -25.36
N LYS A 280 1.00 8.08 -25.90
CA LYS A 280 2.31 7.49 -26.24
C LYS A 280 2.98 6.87 -25.04
N HIS A 281 2.87 7.53 -23.90
CA HIS A 281 3.46 7.03 -22.66
C HIS A 281 2.76 5.77 -22.14
N VAL A 282 1.42 5.79 -22.02
CA VAL A 282 0.65 4.69 -21.42
C VAL A 282 0.48 3.52 -22.38
N GLY A 283 0.36 3.81 -23.69
CA GLY A 283 0.23 2.83 -24.76
C GLY A 283 1.56 2.22 -25.22
N HIS A 284 2.70 2.83 -24.80
CA HIS A 284 4.03 2.52 -25.34
C HIS A 284 4.08 2.61 -26.87
N ASP A 285 3.31 3.55 -27.42
CA ASP A 285 3.23 3.84 -28.84
C ASP A 285 4.09 5.08 -29.18
N TYR A 286 4.61 5.14 -30.39
CA TYR A 286 5.40 6.28 -30.88
C TYR A 286 4.59 7.17 -31.84
N GLU A 287 3.45 6.69 -32.33
CA GLU A 287 2.57 7.43 -33.22
C GLU A 287 1.46 8.16 -32.46
N ASP A 288 0.86 9.15 -33.11
CA ASP A 288 -0.26 9.88 -32.56
C ASP A 288 -1.55 9.04 -32.62
N PRO A 289 -2.44 9.15 -31.63
CA PRO A 289 -3.74 8.51 -31.71
C PRO A 289 -4.61 9.17 -32.78
N LEU A 290 -5.49 8.41 -33.44
CA LEU A 290 -6.48 8.94 -34.37
C LEU A 290 -7.53 9.82 -33.70
N ALA A 291 -7.90 9.44 -32.49
CA ALA A 291 -8.90 10.14 -31.70
C ALA A 291 -8.81 9.72 -30.22
N TRP A 292 -9.37 10.55 -29.37
CA TRP A 292 -9.56 10.22 -27.95
C TRP A 292 -10.87 10.77 -27.41
N THR A 293 -11.29 10.22 -26.29
CA THR A 293 -12.41 10.76 -25.49
C THR A 293 -12.07 10.73 -24.02
N HIS A 294 -12.36 11.82 -23.34
CA HIS A 294 -12.22 11.96 -21.90
C HIS A 294 -13.60 12.24 -21.31
N SER A 295 -14.14 11.35 -20.48
CA SER A 295 -15.46 11.44 -19.91
C SER A 295 -15.43 11.20 -18.42
N LYS A 296 -16.13 12.01 -17.65
CA LYS A 296 -16.40 11.84 -16.24
C LYS A 296 -17.83 11.41 -16.07
N VAL A 297 -18.04 10.26 -15.45
CA VAL A 297 -19.35 9.72 -15.12
C VAL A 297 -19.62 9.94 -13.64
N GLU A 298 -20.72 10.62 -13.34
CA GLU A 298 -21.17 10.92 -12.00
C GLU A 298 -22.45 10.16 -11.69
N GLY A 299 -22.58 9.61 -10.49
CA GLY A 299 -23.74 8.86 -10.05
C GLY A 299 -23.43 7.95 -8.87
N ARG A 300 -24.11 6.80 -8.81
CA ARG A 300 -23.86 5.80 -7.77
C ARG A 300 -22.42 5.26 -7.81
N HIS A 301 -21.86 5.16 -9.01
CA HIS A 301 -20.47 4.83 -9.28
C HIS A 301 -19.89 5.98 -10.07
N GLU A 302 -18.89 6.63 -9.49
CA GLU A 302 -18.17 7.73 -10.12
C GLU A 302 -16.85 7.19 -10.69
N TYR A 303 -16.62 7.49 -11.97
CA TYR A 303 -15.36 7.15 -12.62
C TYR A 303 -15.06 8.13 -13.74
N THR A 304 -13.76 8.23 -14.07
CA THR A 304 -13.30 8.94 -15.25
C THR A 304 -12.74 7.92 -16.23
N GLN A 305 -13.11 8.04 -17.50
CA GLN A 305 -12.56 7.23 -18.58
C GLN A 305 -11.81 8.10 -19.58
N LEU A 306 -10.69 7.60 -20.02
CA LEU A 306 -9.87 8.18 -21.07
C LEU A 306 -9.58 7.07 -22.08
N LEU A 307 -10.19 7.16 -23.25
CA LEU A 307 -10.12 6.14 -24.29
C LEU A 307 -9.42 6.74 -25.52
N TYR A 308 -8.59 5.94 -26.15
CA TYR A 308 -7.85 6.30 -27.35
C TYR A 308 -8.11 5.32 -28.49
N VAL A 309 -8.08 5.81 -29.70
CA VAL A 309 -8.06 5.00 -30.91
C VAL A 309 -6.64 5.06 -31.46
N PRO A 310 -5.88 3.94 -31.48
CA PRO A 310 -4.54 3.89 -32.04
C PRO A 310 -4.46 4.34 -33.51
N GLY A 311 -3.33 4.91 -33.92
CA GLY A 311 -3.07 5.28 -35.32
C GLY A 311 -3.02 4.07 -36.26
N HIS A 312 -2.63 2.93 -35.75
CA HIS A 312 -2.57 1.65 -36.48
C HIS A 312 -3.06 0.50 -35.59
N ALA A 313 -3.49 -0.59 -36.24
CA ALA A 313 -3.91 -1.77 -35.50
C ALA A 313 -2.71 -2.42 -34.79
N PRO A 314 -2.82 -2.78 -33.51
CA PRO A 314 -1.75 -3.50 -32.81
C PRO A 314 -1.35 -4.77 -33.55
N PHE A 315 -0.05 -5.09 -33.59
CA PHE A 315 0.48 -6.29 -34.28
C PHE A 315 -0.09 -7.58 -33.73
N ASP A 316 -0.47 -7.60 -32.46
CA ASP A 316 -1.03 -8.72 -31.73
C ASP A 316 -2.57 -8.74 -31.71
N MET A 317 -3.22 -7.89 -32.49
CA MET A 317 -4.69 -7.78 -32.56
C MET A 317 -5.39 -9.11 -32.85
N TRP A 318 -4.71 -10.02 -33.54
CA TRP A 318 -5.22 -11.34 -33.91
C TRP A 318 -4.78 -12.44 -32.95
N ASP A 319 -3.92 -12.12 -31.98
CA ASP A 319 -3.53 -13.09 -30.95
C ASP A 319 -4.62 -13.17 -29.90
N ARG A 320 -5.23 -14.36 -29.77
CA ARG A 320 -6.27 -14.64 -28.76
C ARG A 320 -5.77 -14.58 -27.33
N GLN A 321 -4.46 -14.60 -27.11
CA GLN A 321 -3.83 -14.49 -25.80
C GLN A 321 -3.39 -13.08 -25.47
N ALA A 322 -3.34 -12.17 -26.45
CA ALA A 322 -3.03 -10.77 -26.23
C ALA A 322 -4.18 -10.09 -25.48
N ARG A 323 -3.83 -9.37 -24.44
CA ARG A 323 -4.77 -8.57 -23.66
C ARG A 323 -4.84 -7.17 -24.25
N HIS A 324 -5.97 -6.87 -24.88
CA HIS A 324 -6.24 -5.55 -25.49
C HIS A 324 -7.17 -4.70 -24.62
N GLY A 325 -7.06 -4.85 -23.32
CA GLY A 325 -8.02 -4.32 -22.37
C GLY A 325 -7.78 -2.90 -21.92
N VAL A 326 -8.67 -2.47 -21.05
CA VAL A 326 -8.65 -1.16 -20.42
C VAL A 326 -7.78 -1.22 -19.16
N LYS A 327 -6.85 -0.28 -19.01
CA LYS A 327 -6.07 -0.15 -17.79
C LYS A 327 -6.94 0.46 -16.68
N LEU A 328 -7.09 -0.25 -15.57
CA LEU A 328 -7.83 0.21 -14.41
C LEU A 328 -6.90 0.85 -13.39
N TYR A 329 -7.23 2.07 -13.02
CA TYR A 329 -6.56 2.78 -11.93
C TYR A 329 -7.57 3.05 -10.81
N VAL A 330 -7.18 2.82 -9.58
CA VAL A 330 -7.89 3.31 -8.41
C VAL A 330 -7.13 4.52 -7.89
N ARG A 331 -7.77 5.68 -8.00
CA ARG A 331 -7.16 6.98 -7.77
C ARG A 331 -5.97 7.21 -8.71
N ARG A 332 -4.74 6.94 -8.30
CA ARG A 332 -3.54 7.17 -9.13
C ARG A 332 -2.65 5.93 -9.22
N VAL A 333 -3.16 4.79 -8.74
CA VAL A 333 -2.42 3.52 -8.68
C VAL A 333 -3.00 2.54 -9.69
N PHE A 334 -2.15 1.95 -10.49
CA PHE A 334 -2.53 0.89 -11.43
C PHE A 334 -2.94 -0.37 -10.66
N ILE A 335 -4.08 -0.93 -11.02
CA ILE A 335 -4.62 -2.14 -10.40
C ILE A 335 -4.46 -3.33 -11.33
N MET A 336 -4.98 -3.21 -12.55
CA MET A 336 -4.97 -4.29 -13.52
C MET A 336 -5.20 -3.76 -14.94
N ASP A 337 -4.85 -4.57 -15.90
CA ASP A 337 -5.30 -4.52 -17.29
C ASP A 337 -6.10 -5.78 -17.59
N ASP A 338 -7.18 -5.62 -18.36
CA ASP A 338 -8.06 -6.74 -18.73
C ASP A 338 -7.83 -7.13 -20.22
#